data_d18f8717dcc38e7f8e033c9b47f6919f
#
_entry.id   d18f8717dcc38e7f8e033c9b47f6919f
#
_cell.length_a   1.000
_cell.length_b   1.000
_cell.length_c   1.000
_cell.angle_alpha   90.00
_cell.angle_beta   90.00
_cell.angle_gamma   90.00
#
_symmetry.space_group_name_H-M   'P 1'
#
loop_
_entity.id
_entity.type
_entity.pdbx_description
1 polymer ?
#
loop_
_entity_poly.entity_id
_entity_poly.type
_entity_poly.pdbx_seq_one_letter_code
_entity_poly.pdbx_strand_id
1 'polypeptide(L)'
;MLFIDSAGGQTARNNADLMVHRRRYPRLDPAMAAMALFALQSQAPAGGAGNRTSMRGGGPLITLIQPPQADLWSLVWANVPLGHPQGSDALPWMQPTRRSEGGVTVGEPDDRNMALAFFGMPRRLRLLFEGEEVTGVLQKPYGANYAGWRHPLTPYYCVKAGEEWLPQHPRAGTFGYRNWLGINVVTQSDTRRQAEALVSYRDRAGAKQGTTVIVA
;
A
#
# COMPACT_ATOMS: atom_id res chain seq x y z
N MET A 1 -3.76 -18.26 2.85
CA MET A 1 -2.64 -17.32 3.11
C MET A 1 -2.74 -16.05 2.29
N LEU A 2 -3.06 -16.10 1.01
CA LEU A 2 -3.19 -14.87 0.18
C LEU A 2 -4.37 -13.99 0.60
N PHE A 3 -5.47 -14.57 1.04
CA PHE A 3 -6.66 -13.84 1.48
C PHE A 3 -6.63 -13.60 2.99
N ILE A 4 -7.20 -12.49 3.42
CA ILE A 4 -7.28 -12.09 4.84
C ILE A 4 -8.07 -13.10 5.68
N ASP A 5 -9.05 -13.76 5.08
CA ASP A 5 -9.88 -14.80 5.69
C ASP A 5 -9.26 -16.21 5.64
N SER A 6 -8.03 -16.32 5.11
CA SER A 6 -7.31 -17.60 5.12
C SER A 6 -6.55 -17.78 6.43
N ALA A 7 -6.76 -18.89 7.09
CA ALA A 7 -6.03 -19.23 8.31
C ALA A 7 -4.52 -19.31 8.03
N GLY A 8 -3.73 -18.62 8.82
CA GLY A 8 -2.28 -18.77 8.85
C GLY A 8 -1.88 -20.13 9.43
N GLY A 9 -0.66 -20.60 9.13
CA GLY A 9 -0.20 -21.93 9.58
C GLY A 9 -0.25 -22.10 11.10
N GLN A 10 0.05 -21.08 11.89
CA GLN A 10 -0.03 -21.13 13.35
C GLN A 10 -1.47 -21.15 13.84
N THR A 11 -2.35 -20.36 13.24
CA THR A 11 -3.79 -20.35 13.55
C THR A 11 -4.41 -21.73 13.29
N ALA A 12 -4.05 -22.34 12.16
CA ALA A 12 -4.51 -23.68 11.81
C ALA A 12 -3.96 -24.76 12.76
N ARG A 13 -2.71 -24.66 13.19
CA ARG A 13 -2.12 -25.61 14.17
C ARG A 13 -2.80 -25.53 15.54
N ASN A 14 -3.18 -24.34 15.95
CA ASN A 14 -3.84 -24.11 17.25
C ASN A 14 -5.36 -24.28 17.18
N ASN A 15 -5.92 -24.72 16.05
CA ASN A 15 -7.37 -24.77 15.81
C ASN A 15 -8.11 -23.46 16.17
N ALA A 16 -7.47 -22.33 15.94
CA ALA A 16 -8.00 -21.00 16.25
C ALA A 16 -8.74 -20.36 15.05
N ASP A 17 -9.04 -21.15 14.01
CA ASP A 17 -9.69 -20.72 12.77
C ASP A 17 -11.16 -21.14 12.70
N LEU A 18 -11.87 -21.06 13.82
CA LEU A 18 -13.24 -21.56 13.98
C LEU A 18 -14.24 -21.03 12.97
N MET A 19 -14.05 -19.80 12.48
CA MET A 19 -14.96 -19.13 11.55
C MET A 19 -14.50 -19.19 10.09
N VAL A 20 -13.40 -19.89 9.81
CA VAL A 20 -12.81 -19.91 8.46
C VAL A 20 -12.75 -21.34 7.93
N HIS A 21 -13.31 -21.54 6.74
CA HIS A 21 -13.22 -22.84 6.07
C HIS A 21 -11.83 -23.01 5.46
N ARG A 22 -11.04 -23.97 5.98
CA ARG A 22 -9.61 -24.19 5.63
C ARG A 22 -9.34 -24.47 4.15
N ARG A 23 -10.33 -24.98 3.42
CA ARG A 23 -10.24 -25.31 1.99
C ARG A 23 -11.12 -24.42 1.12
N ARG A 24 -11.38 -23.20 1.56
CA ARG A 24 -12.24 -22.27 0.81
C ARG A 24 -11.66 -21.92 -0.56
N TYR A 25 -10.35 -21.84 -0.65
CA TYR A 25 -9.63 -21.50 -1.89
C TYR A 25 -8.61 -22.58 -2.23
N PRO A 26 -9.03 -23.77 -2.69
CA PRO A 26 -8.11 -24.87 -2.97
C PRO A 26 -7.24 -24.59 -4.21
N ARG A 27 -7.79 -23.86 -5.17
CA ARG A 27 -7.15 -23.48 -6.43
C ARG A 27 -7.59 -22.08 -6.83
N LEU A 28 -6.71 -21.36 -7.49
CA LEU A 28 -6.96 -20.03 -8.02
C LEU A 28 -6.47 -19.96 -9.46
N ASP A 29 -7.23 -19.29 -10.32
CA ASP A 29 -6.69 -18.88 -11.61
C ASP A 29 -5.59 -17.81 -11.43
N PRO A 30 -4.70 -17.64 -12.42
CA PRO A 30 -3.57 -16.69 -12.29
C PRO A 30 -3.99 -15.24 -12.06
N ALA A 31 -5.11 -14.78 -12.64
CA ALA A 31 -5.57 -13.41 -12.48
C ALA A 31 -6.06 -13.16 -11.07
N MET A 32 -6.86 -14.08 -10.51
CA MET A 32 -7.30 -14.00 -9.11
C MET A 32 -6.12 -14.09 -8.14
N ALA A 33 -5.15 -14.98 -8.42
CA ALA A 33 -3.95 -15.11 -7.61
C ALA A 33 -3.09 -13.83 -7.64
N ALA A 34 -2.97 -13.17 -8.79
CA ALA A 34 -2.25 -11.90 -8.95
C ALA A 34 -2.94 -10.77 -8.17
N MET A 35 -4.26 -10.65 -8.27
CA MET A 35 -5.05 -9.67 -7.48
C MET A 35 -4.91 -9.90 -5.97
N ALA A 36 -5.01 -11.14 -5.52
CA ALA A 36 -4.85 -11.49 -4.12
C ALA A 36 -3.43 -11.23 -3.61
N LEU A 37 -2.42 -11.54 -4.43
CA LEU A 37 -1.02 -11.24 -4.13
C LEU A 37 -0.78 -9.73 -4.02
N PHE A 38 -1.30 -8.94 -4.96
CA PHE A 38 -1.21 -7.49 -4.92
C PHE A 38 -1.88 -6.92 -3.66
N ALA A 39 -3.09 -7.34 -3.34
CA ALA A 39 -3.79 -6.90 -2.13
C ALA A 39 -3.01 -7.23 -0.86
N LEU A 40 -2.49 -8.45 -0.76
CA LEU A 40 -1.66 -8.86 0.38
C LEU A 40 -0.37 -8.04 0.46
N GLN A 41 0.33 -7.83 -0.63
CA GLN A 41 1.58 -7.07 -0.65
C GLN A 41 1.33 -5.58 -0.31
N SER A 42 0.25 -4.99 -0.82
CA SER A 42 -0.09 -3.59 -0.56
C SER A 42 -0.53 -3.32 0.87
N GLN A 43 -1.25 -4.25 1.49
CA GLN A 43 -1.88 -4.08 2.81
C GLN A 43 -1.24 -4.92 3.91
N ALA A 44 -0.10 -5.58 3.65
CA ALA A 44 0.52 -6.50 4.59
C ALA A 44 0.76 -5.87 5.97
N PRO A 45 0.08 -6.33 7.03
CA PRO A 45 0.28 -5.83 8.38
C PRO A 45 1.60 -6.33 8.96
N ALA A 46 1.99 -5.78 10.11
CA ALA A 46 3.06 -6.37 10.91
C ALA A 46 2.73 -7.84 11.22
N GLY A 47 3.66 -8.74 10.98
CA GLY A 47 3.36 -10.18 11.00
C GLY A 47 4.39 -11.05 11.70
N GLY A 48 5.06 -10.55 12.72
CA GLY A 48 6.08 -11.27 13.47
C GLY A 48 7.47 -11.20 12.83
N ALA A 49 8.41 -11.97 13.38
CA ALA A 49 9.82 -11.89 13.01
C ALA A 49 10.06 -12.10 11.52
N GLY A 50 10.68 -11.13 10.88
CA GLY A 50 11.02 -11.15 9.46
C GLY A 50 9.87 -10.93 8.48
N ASN A 51 8.63 -10.79 8.96
CA ASN A 51 7.50 -10.45 8.12
C ASN A 51 7.33 -8.94 8.06
N ARG A 52 7.84 -8.33 6.99
CA ARG A 52 7.85 -6.87 6.84
C ARG A 52 6.45 -6.32 6.56
N THR A 53 6.20 -5.15 7.11
CA THR A 53 4.96 -4.38 6.89
C THR A 53 5.03 -3.68 5.55
N SER A 54 3.90 -3.59 4.86
CA SER A 54 3.81 -2.76 3.65
C SER A 54 3.70 -1.28 4.02
N MET A 55 3.89 -0.41 3.03
CA MET A 55 3.67 1.03 3.20
C MET A 55 2.20 1.37 3.58
N ARG A 56 1.26 0.49 3.27
CA ARG A 56 -0.16 0.59 3.61
C ARG A 56 -0.60 -0.43 4.66
N GLY A 57 0.35 -1.06 5.33
CA GLY A 57 0.08 -2.03 6.40
C GLY A 57 -0.55 -1.35 7.59
N GLY A 58 -1.56 -2.02 8.18
CA GLY A 58 -2.31 -1.47 9.30
C GLY A 58 -3.43 -0.48 8.92
N GLY A 59 -3.71 -0.30 7.61
CA GLY A 59 -4.83 0.52 7.13
C GLY A 59 -4.66 2.02 7.34
N PRO A 60 -3.58 2.64 6.83
CA PRO A 60 -3.45 4.09 6.86
C PRO A 60 -4.50 4.75 5.96
N LEU A 61 -4.83 6.00 6.27
CA LEU A 61 -5.74 6.80 5.46
C LEU A 61 -5.27 6.90 4.01
N ILE A 62 -6.22 6.88 3.10
CA ILE A 62 -6.04 7.13 1.68
C ILE A 62 -6.85 8.35 1.31
N THR A 63 -6.26 9.25 0.56
CA THR A 63 -6.95 10.39 -0.05
C THR A 63 -7.07 10.18 -1.54
N LEU A 64 -8.29 10.19 -2.04
CA LEU A 64 -8.60 10.07 -3.45
C LEU A 64 -9.28 11.35 -3.94
N ILE A 65 -8.97 11.73 -5.15
CA ILE A 65 -9.47 12.93 -5.80
C ILE A 65 -10.56 12.51 -6.79
N GLN A 66 -11.71 13.14 -6.67
CA GLN A 66 -12.82 12.97 -7.60
C GLN A 66 -13.16 14.33 -8.25
N PRO A 67 -12.69 14.57 -9.48
CA PRO A 67 -13.08 15.74 -10.25
C PRO A 67 -14.59 15.73 -10.51
N PRO A 68 -15.22 16.92 -10.69
CA PRO A 68 -16.63 16.99 -11.05
C PRO A 68 -16.86 16.31 -12.41
N GLN A 69 -17.93 15.50 -12.49
CA GLN A 69 -18.36 14.79 -13.72
C GLN A 69 -17.24 13.92 -14.34
N ALA A 70 -16.34 13.38 -13.51
CA ALA A 70 -15.25 12.55 -13.98
C ALA A 70 -15.75 11.18 -14.47
N ASP A 71 -15.36 10.78 -15.66
CA ASP A 71 -15.38 9.40 -16.09
C ASP A 71 -14.28 8.59 -15.39
N LEU A 72 -14.27 7.28 -15.58
CA LEU A 72 -13.28 6.41 -14.94
C LEU A 72 -11.83 6.79 -15.28
N TRP A 73 -11.58 7.17 -16.52
CA TRP A 73 -10.25 7.59 -16.97
C TRP A 73 -9.78 8.85 -16.24
N SER A 74 -10.61 9.87 -16.23
CA SER A 74 -10.34 11.13 -15.54
C SER A 74 -10.16 10.94 -14.03
N LEU A 75 -10.95 10.02 -13.44
CA LEU A 75 -10.83 9.68 -12.03
C LEU A 75 -9.48 9.02 -11.72
N VAL A 76 -9.08 8.01 -12.48
CA VAL A 76 -7.79 7.34 -12.33
C VAL A 76 -6.65 8.35 -12.52
N TRP A 77 -6.71 9.14 -13.58
CA TRP A 77 -5.67 10.10 -13.93
C TRP A 77 -5.49 11.21 -12.90
N ALA A 78 -6.58 11.66 -12.27
CA ALA A 78 -6.53 12.65 -11.19
C ALA A 78 -5.69 12.17 -9.99
N ASN A 79 -5.65 10.86 -9.76
CA ASN A 79 -4.96 10.24 -8.63
C ASN A 79 -3.56 9.71 -8.96
N VAL A 80 -3.08 9.91 -10.19
CA VAL A 80 -1.71 9.57 -10.56
C VAL A 80 -0.78 10.70 -10.09
N PRO A 81 0.20 10.42 -9.23
CA PRO A 81 1.18 11.41 -8.80
C PRO A 81 2.07 11.84 -9.97
N LEU A 82 2.76 12.96 -9.82
CA LEU A 82 3.79 13.38 -10.75
C LEU A 82 4.93 12.35 -10.73
N GLY A 83 5.49 12.08 -11.90
CA GLY A 83 6.57 11.13 -12.07
C GLY A 83 6.93 10.95 -13.54
N HIS A 84 7.87 10.06 -13.78
CA HIS A 84 8.30 9.70 -15.13
C HIS A 84 7.81 8.28 -15.48
N PRO A 85 7.35 8.06 -16.70
CA PRO A 85 7.04 6.70 -17.18
C PRO A 85 8.25 5.79 -17.02
N GLN A 86 8.03 4.61 -16.46
CA GLN A 86 9.05 3.58 -16.32
C GLN A 86 8.66 2.39 -17.19
N GLY A 87 9.66 1.70 -17.74
CA GLY A 87 9.45 0.44 -18.40
C GLY A 87 9.01 -0.67 -17.43
N SER A 88 8.48 -1.76 -17.97
CA SER A 88 8.08 -2.93 -17.17
C SER A 88 9.23 -3.55 -16.38
N ASP A 89 10.46 -3.37 -16.82
CA ASP A 89 11.69 -3.79 -16.16
C ASP A 89 11.92 -3.11 -14.80
N ALA A 90 11.33 -1.94 -14.57
CA ALA A 90 11.38 -1.24 -13.30
C ALA A 90 10.46 -1.85 -12.22
N LEU A 91 9.54 -2.73 -12.60
CA LEU A 91 8.61 -3.36 -11.65
C LEU A 91 9.33 -4.33 -10.70
N PRO A 92 8.95 -4.40 -9.41
CA PRO A 92 9.68 -5.18 -8.41
C PRO A 92 9.87 -6.66 -8.75
N TRP A 93 8.92 -7.27 -9.43
CA TRP A 93 8.98 -8.69 -9.82
C TRP A 93 9.87 -8.96 -11.05
N MET A 94 10.27 -7.92 -11.76
CA MET A 94 11.25 -8.00 -12.85
C MET A 94 12.69 -7.80 -12.35
N GLN A 95 12.85 -7.44 -11.07
CA GLN A 95 14.13 -7.18 -10.43
C GLN A 95 14.54 -8.37 -9.53
N PRO A 96 15.83 -8.53 -9.21
CA PRO A 96 16.26 -9.51 -8.21
C PRO A 96 15.52 -9.31 -6.89
N THR A 97 15.11 -10.42 -6.26
CA THR A 97 14.39 -10.39 -4.98
C THR A 97 15.19 -9.65 -3.91
N ARG A 98 14.68 -8.53 -3.44
CA ARG A 98 15.27 -7.76 -2.36
C ARG A 98 15.01 -8.43 -1.02
N ARG A 99 16.01 -8.42 -0.13
CA ARG A 99 15.96 -9.05 1.18
C ARG A 99 16.41 -8.08 2.25
N SER A 100 15.83 -8.19 3.43
CA SER A 100 16.13 -7.36 4.60
C SER A 100 16.77 -8.15 5.74
N GLU A 101 17.51 -9.19 5.44
CA GLU A 101 18.32 -9.92 6.42
C GLU A 101 19.37 -8.97 7.02
N GLY A 102 19.60 -9.05 8.32
CA GLY A 102 20.56 -8.17 9.00
C GLY A 102 20.10 -6.70 9.14
N GLY A 103 18.81 -6.40 8.96
CA GLY A 103 18.28 -5.04 9.12
C GLY A 103 18.41 -4.14 7.90
N VAL A 104 18.83 -4.67 6.74
CA VAL A 104 18.95 -3.91 5.50
C VAL A 104 17.59 -3.31 5.11
N THR A 105 17.59 -2.02 4.78
CA THR A 105 16.42 -1.32 4.23
C THR A 105 16.57 -1.12 2.73
N VAL A 106 15.44 -1.05 2.03
CA VAL A 106 15.42 -0.60 0.64
C VAL A 106 15.37 0.92 0.67
N GLY A 107 16.34 1.59 0.05
CA GLY A 107 16.33 3.06 -0.05
C GLY A 107 15.04 3.59 -0.68
N GLU A 108 14.63 4.79 -0.28
CA GLU A 108 13.51 5.50 -0.94
C GLU A 108 13.76 5.54 -2.45
N PRO A 109 12.71 5.40 -3.27
CA PRO A 109 12.88 5.63 -4.69
C PRO A 109 13.31 7.09 -4.86
N ASP A 110 14.23 7.31 -5.76
CA ASP A 110 14.33 8.63 -6.34
C ASP A 110 12.98 8.98 -6.99
N ASP A 111 12.68 10.25 -7.19
CA ASP A 111 11.40 10.74 -7.74
C ASP A 111 11.01 10.09 -9.08
N ARG A 112 11.83 9.22 -9.62
CA ARG A 112 11.71 8.59 -10.93
C ARG A 112 11.00 7.25 -10.91
N ASN A 113 10.92 6.55 -9.79
CA ASN A 113 10.32 5.21 -9.76
C ASN A 113 9.16 5.09 -8.75
N MET A 114 8.13 5.89 -8.94
CA MET A 114 6.91 5.88 -8.13
C MET A 114 6.16 4.54 -8.21
N ALA A 115 6.37 3.75 -9.26
CA ALA A 115 5.76 2.41 -9.38
C ALA A 115 6.15 1.50 -8.20
N LEU A 116 7.35 1.64 -7.65
CA LEU A 116 7.77 0.85 -6.48
C LEU A 116 6.94 1.16 -5.23
N ALA A 117 6.41 2.37 -5.09
CA ALA A 117 5.52 2.71 -3.97
C ALA A 117 4.16 1.99 -4.08
N PHE A 118 3.64 1.82 -5.30
CA PHE A 118 2.37 1.11 -5.52
C PHE A 118 2.53 -0.41 -5.50
N PHE A 119 3.64 -0.92 -6.02
CA PHE A 119 3.88 -2.34 -6.22
C PHE A 119 4.96 -2.91 -5.28
N GLY A 120 5.21 -2.27 -4.15
CA GLY A 120 6.17 -2.78 -3.18
C GLY A 120 5.89 -4.21 -2.75
N MET A 121 6.94 -5.01 -2.59
CA MET A 121 6.86 -6.45 -2.23
C MET A 121 7.52 -6.71 -0.87
N PRO A 122 6.85 -6.32 0.25
CA PRO A 122 7.39 -6.53 1.60
C PRO A 122 7.41 -7.99 2.02
N ARG A 123 6.61 -8.84 1.37
CA ARG A 123 6.55 -10.28 1.66
C ARG A 123 7.26 -11.08 0.58
N ARG A 124 8.11 -12.03 1.00
CA ARG A 124 8.74 -13.01 0.10
C ARG A 124 7.79 -14.17 -0.10
N LEU A 125 7.02 -14.08 -1.18
CA LEU A 125 6.02 -15.07 -1.55
C LEU A 125 6.39 -15.73 -2.88
N ARG A 126 6.16 -17.02 -2.98
CA ARG A 126 6.26 -17.78 -4.21
C ARG A 126 4.97 -18.55 -4.42
N LEU A 127 4.30 -18.29 -5.52
CA LEU A 127 3.14 -19.05 -5.93
C LEU A 127 3.57 -20.40 -6.49
N LEU A 128 2.86 -21.45 -6.12
CA LEU A 128 3.05 -22.81 -6.62
C LEU A 128 1.95 -23.12 -7.61
N PHE A 129 2.36 -23.60 -8.78
CA PHE A 129 1.46 -23.90 -9.89
C PHE A 129 1.35 -25.41 -10.09
N GLU A 130 0.14 -25.88 -10.40
CA GLU A 130 -0.16 -27.17 -10.99
C GLU A 130 -0.93 -26.93 -12.29
N GLY A 131 -0.27 -27.15 -13.43
CA GLY A 131 -0.78 -26.70 -14.71
C GLY A 131 -0.89 -25.17 -14.76
N GLU A 132 -2.05 -24.65 -15.09
CA GLU A 132 -2.35 -23.22 -15.16
C GLU A 132 -2.94 -22.64 -13.86
N GLU A 133 -3.13 -23.45 -12.82
CA GLU A 133 -3.74 -23.03 -11.56
C GLU A 133 -2.73 -22.88 -10.43
N VAL A 134 -2.97 -21.90 -9.57
CA VAL A 134 -2.20 -21.73 -8.33
C VAL A 134 -2.82 -22.57 -7.24
N THR A 135 -2.05 -23.55 -6.73
CA THR A 135 -2.49 -24.51 -5.70
C THR A 135 -1.85 -24.28 -4.35
N GLY A 136 -0.84 -23.41 -4.29
CA GLY A 136 -0.15 -23.14 -3.03
C GLY A 136 0.67 -21.89 -3.02
N VAL A 137 1.13 -21.52 -1.83
CA VAL A 137 1.99 -20.36 -1.59
C VAL A 137 3.06 -20.71 -0.60
N LEU A 138 4.31 -20.46 -0.96
CA LEU A 138 5.44 -20.51 -0.04
C LEU A 138 5.78 -19.08 0.41
N GLN A 139 5.94 -18.89 1.72
CA GLN A 139 6.40 -17.64 2.30
C GLN A 139 7.74 -17.86 3.00
N LYS A 140 8.68 -16.93 2.77
CA LYS A 140 9.94 -16.86 3.51
C LYS A 140 10.02 -15.52 4.24
N PRO A 141 10.72 -15.46 5.39
CA PRO A 141 10.94 -14.20 6.11
C PRO A 141 11.88 -13.26 5.34
N TYR A 142 12.03 -12.06 5.86
CA TYR A 142 12.95 -11.04 5.38
C TYR A 142 12.73 -10.61 3.93
N GLY A 143 11.48 -10.25 3.59
CA GLY A 143 11.15 -9.55 2.35
C GLY A 143 11.73 -8.13 2.32
N ALA A 144 11.35 -7.32 1.36
CA ALA A 144 11.85 -5.96 1.26
C ALA A 144 11.36 -5.10 2.45
N ASN A 145 12.27 -4.35 3.06
CA ASN A 145 11.97 -3.42 4.14
C ASN A 145 11.94 -1.99 3.59
N TYR A 146 10.75 -1.42 3.51
CA TYR A 146 10.47 -0.08 2.99
C TYR A 146 10.42 0.98 4.11
N ALA A 147 11.28 0.87 5.13
CA ALA A 147 11.33 1.87 6.19
C ALA A 147 11.63 3.26 5.63
N GLY A 148 10.88 4.26 6.07
CA GLY A 148 11.00 5.64 5.61
C GLY A 148 10.28 5.97 4.30
N TRP A 149 9.80 4.98 3.56
CA TRP A 149 9.06 5.22 2.33
C TRP A 149 7.68 5.81 2.62
N ARG A 150 7.21 6.64 1.68
CA ARG A 150 5.89 7.26 1.73
C ARG A 150 5.05 6.80 0.55
N HIS A 151 3.83 6.39 0.82
CA HIS A 151 2.87 6.03 -0.22
C HIS A 151 2.19 7.29 -0.76
N PRO A 152 2.12 7.52 -2.08
CA PRO A 152 1.64 8.77 -2.66
C PRO A 152 0.20 9.15 -2.34
N LEU A 153 -0.65 8.16 -2.03
CA LEU A 153 -2.07 8.39 -1.70
C LEU A 153 -2.31 8.58 -0.19
N THR A 154 -1.27 8.49 0.65
CA THR A 154 -1.41 8.51 2.10
C THR A 154 -0.89 9.83 2.68
N PRO A 155 -1.65 10.49 3.56
CA PRO A 155 -1.14 11.62 4.33
C PRO A 155 -0.23 11.15 5.46
N TYR A 156 0.77 11.96 5.80
CA TYR A 156 1.78 11.64 6.81
C TYR A 156 1.88 12.70 7.90
N TYR A 157 2.39 12.30 9.05
CA TYR A 157 2.75 13.20 10.13
C TYR A 157 4.05 12.75 10.79
N CYS A 158 4.73 13.66 11.47
CA CYS A 158 5.78 13.34 12.43
C CYS A 158 5.45 13.97 13.78
N VAL A 159 5.97 13.40 14.86
CA VAL A 159 5.70 13.90 16.23
C VAL A 159 6.41 15.23 16.44
N LYS A 160 7.66 15.34 15.97
CA LYS A 160 8.43 16.56 15.96
C LYS A 160 9.07 16.77 14.59
N ALA A 161 9.32 18.00 14.23
CA ALA A 161 10.02 18.33 13.00
C ALA A 161 11.38 17.62 12.93
N GLY A 162 11.65 16.98 11.79
CA GLY A 162 12.88 16.20 11.56
C GLY A 162 12.85 14.74 12.00
N GLU A 163 11.78 14.28 12.66
CA GLU A 163 11.58 12.87 12.97
C GLU A 163 11.02 12.09 11.78
N GLU A 164 10.95 10.77 11.91
CA GLU A 164 10.39 9.86 10.91
C GLU A 164 8.93 10.20 10.57
N TRP A 165 8.63 10.20 9.28
CA TRP A 165 7.26 10.38 8.79
C TRP A 165 6.44 9.11 8.96
N LEU A 166 5.39 9.19 9.77
CA LEU A 166 4.46 8.11 10.04
C LEU A 166 3.18 8.29 9.22
N PRO A 167 2.62 7.22 8.66
CA PRO A 167 1.34 7.29 7.96
C PRO A 167 0.22 7.64 8.93
N GLN A 168 -0.70 8.49 8.49
CA GLN A 168 -1.86 8.86 9.29
C GLN A 168 -2.90 7.74 9.22
N HIS A 169 -3.27 7.20 10.39
CA HIS A 169 -4.31 6.17 10.52
C HIS A 169 -5.66 6.77 10.90
N PRO A 170 -6.78 6.13 10.51
CA PRO A 170 -8.10 6.52 10.98
C PRO A 170 -8.17 6.40 12.51
N ARG A 171 -8.93 7.29 13.12
CA ARG A 171 -9.21 7.25 14.57
C ARG A 171 -10.70 6.97 14.76
N ALA A 172 -11.04 6.29 15.84
CA ALA A 172 -12.42 6.09 16.24
C ALA A 172 -13.13 7.45 16.42
N GLY A 173 -14.38 7.53 15.99
CA GLY A 173 -15.20 8.73 16.04
C GLY A 173 -15.48 9.33 14.69
N THR A 174 -16.16 10.47 14.67
CA THR A 174 -16.51 11.18 13.43
C THR A 174 -15.31 11.94 12.86
N PHE A 175 -15.17 11.90 11.56
CA PHE A 175 -14.22 12.72 10.82
C PHE A 175 -14.73 14.17 10.81
N GLY A 176 -14.14 15.02 11.64
CA GLY A 176 -14.56 16.41 11.82
C GLY A 176 -13.53 17.41 11.32
N TYR A 177 -13.85 18.69 11.44
CA TYR A 177 -13.03 19.82 10.98
C TYR A 177 -11.55 19.73 11.41
N ARG A 178 -11.29 19.36 12.67
CA ARG A 178 -9.92 19.20 13.19
C ARG A 178 -9.07 18.12 12.48
N ASN A 179 -9.72 17.22 11.76
CA ASN A 179 -9.06 16.17 11.01
C ASN A 179 -8.63 16.63 9.59
N TRP A 180 -9.11 17.79 9.12
CA TRP A 180 -8.84 18.27 7.77
C TRP A 180 -7.40 18.77 7.59
N LEU A 181 -6.78 19.26 8.67
CA LEU A 181 -5.43 19.80 8.63
C LEU A 181 -4.41 18.70 8.29
N GLY A 182 -3.65 18.90 7.22
CA GLY A 182 -2.66 17.94 6.74
C GLY A 182 -3.26 16.77 5.94
N ILE A 183 -4.59 16.71 5.79
CA ILE A 183 -5.26 15.75 4.90
C ILE A 183 -5.78 16.46 3.66
N ASN A 184 -6.73 17.37 3.85
CA ASN A 184 -7.36 18.13 2.75
C ASN A 184 -6.93 19.58 2.70
N VAL A 185 -6.73 20.21 3.84
CA VAL A 185 -6.33 21.61 3.93
C VAL A 185 -4.81 21.71 3.99
N VAL A 186 -4.26 22.57 3.11
CA VAL A 186 -2.81 22.89 3.11
C VAL A 186 -2.45 23.51 4.45
N THR A 187 -1.44 22.98 5.09
CA THR A 187 -0.85 23.57 6.28
C THR A 187 0.63 23.85 6.01
N GLN A 188 1.10 25.02 6.37
CA GLN A 188 2.53 25.28 6.48
C GLN A 188 3.04 24.66 7.78
N SER A 189 3.10 23.34 7.82
CA SER A 189 3.50 22.58 9.00
C SER A 189 4.65 21.66 8.67
N ASP A 190 5.72 21.77 9.44
CA ASP A 190 6.88 20.88 9.33
C ASP A 190 6.60 19.46 9.88
N THR A 191 5.40 19.26 10.46
CA THR A 191 5.01 18.00 11.08
C THR A 191 3.84 17.30 10.39
N ARG A 192 3.29 17.86 9.29
CA ARG A 192 2.17 17.28 8.55
C ARG A 192 2.40 17.39 7.05
N ARG A 193 2.12 16.32 6.33
CA ARG A 193 2.19 16.27 4.86
C ARG A 193 0.92 15.66 4.30
N GLN A 194 0.35 16.33 3.31
CA GLN A 194 -0.74 15.78 2.51
C GLN A 194 -0.24 14.64 1.63
N ALA A 195 -1.17 13.82 1.15
CA ALA A 195 -0.86 12.84 0.12
C ALA A 195 -0.31 13.54 -1.13
N GLU A 196 0.77 13.00 -1.66
CA GLU A 196 1.50 13.60 -2.79
C GLU A 196 0.63 13.71 -4.05
N ALA A 197 -0.22 12.71 -4.31
CA ALA A 197 -1.15 12.75 -5.43
C ALA A 197 -2.12 13.94 -5.34
N LEU A 198 -2.58 14.30 -4.14
CA LEU A 198 -3.45 15.46 -3.92
C LEU A 198 -2.72 16.77 -4.19
N VAL A 199 -1.49 16.89 -3.72
CA VAL A 199 -0.63 18.06 -3.99
C VAL A 199 -0.39 18.19 -5.50
N SER A 200 0.07 17.11 -6.12
CA SER A 200 0.32 17.05 -7.56
C SER A 200 -0.91 17.40 -8.42
N TYR A 201 -2.10 16.97 -8.01
CA TYR A 201 -3.33 17.32 -8.70
C TYR A 201 -3.62 18.82 -8.62
N ARG A 202 -3.48 19.41 -7.43
CA ARG A 202 -3.70 20.86 -7.24
C ARG A 202 -2.75 21.70 -8.07
N ASP A 203 -1.48 21.29 -8.12
CA ASP A 203 -0.45 22.00 -8.88
C ASP A 203 -0.70 21.94 -10.39
N ARG A 204 -1.20 20.79 -10.89
CA ARG A 204 -1.51 20.62 -12.33
C ARG A 204 -2.81 21.26 -12.78
N ALA A 205 -3.86 21.12 -11.99
CA ALA A 205 -5.22 21.42 -12.43
C ALA A 205 -5.79 22.72 -11.83
N GLY A 206 -5.09 23.28 -10.85
CA GLY A 206 -5.68 24.27 -9.96
C GLY A 206 -6.82 23.67 -9.13
N ALA A 207 -7.34 24.44 -8.20
CA ALA A 207 -8.52 24.02 -7.44
C ALA A 207 -9.77 24.16 -8.32
N LYS A 208 -10.15 23.10 -9.03
CA LYS A 208 -11.42 23.11 -9.79
C LYS A 208 -12.58 23.09 -8.79
N GLN A 209 -13.50 24.06 -8.95
CA GLN A 209 -14.72 24.11 -8.17
C GLN A 209 -15.51 22.79 -8.33
N GLY A 210 -16.00 22.23 -7.23
CA GLY A 210 -16.73 20.96 -7.23
C GLY A 210 -15.84 19.70 -7.17
N THR A 211 -14.51 19.84 -7.05
CA THR A 211 -13.63 18.68 -6.78
C THR A 211 -13.87 18.17 -5.38
N THR A 212 -14.12 16.86 -5.25
CA THR A 212 -14.29 16.17 -3.98
C THR A 212 -12.99 15.46 -3.60
N VAL A 213 -12.62 15.52 -2.33
CA VAL A 213 -11.56 14.69 -1.77
C VAL A 213 -12.20 13.61 -0.90
N ILE A 214 -12.02 12.37 -1.28
CA ILE A 214 -12.49 11.19 -0.54
C ILE A 214 -11.36 10.75 0.38
N VAL A 215 -11.68 10.54 1.65
CA VAL A 215 -10.74 10.01 2.65
C VAL A 215 -11.29 8.68 3.15
N ALA A 216 -10.53 7.61 2.95
CA ALA A 216 -10.89 6.25 3.32
C ALA A 216 -9.83 5.60 4.22
#